data_88088534f5425d03c0ff9d2888352669
#
_entry.id   88088534f5425d03c0ff9d2888352669
#
_cell.length_a   1.000
_cell.length_b   1.000
_cell.length_c   1.000
_cell.angle_alpha   90.00
_cell.angle_beta   90.00
_cell.angle_gamma   90.00
#
_symmetry.space_group_name_H-M   'P 1'
#
loop_
_entity.id
_entity.type
_entity.pdbx_description
1 polymer ?
#
loop_
_entity_poly.entity_id
_entity_poly.type
_entity_poly.pdbx_seq_one_letter_code
_entity_poly.pdbx_strand_id
1 'polypeptide(L)'
;LLNAYPFQPYSVPVMLKLLLQLDSSRLPSVFDQVVAYDAGADRVISEGGVTEGDVRDLVYGCIFTRGPKDMKNTAIFIGGADMSIGEKLLTAASKAFFANFRVSTMLDSNGSNTTAVAAVVKITKALGGNVKGRKIVVTAGTGPVGTRAAGLLARAGADVTITSRKPEDGTRVSEAICKRFGGTVHAVPLRESSQAAAAIEGGEVLLNAGPAGVMLVPRAAWAGKFKVVVDLNAVPPLGIEGVEVNDDGAQREGAIAFGALGIGNFKMQVHKECLSRLFTRNDLVLDAETIEDVAKELMK
;
A
#
# COMPACT_ATOMS: atom_id res chain seq x y z
N LEU A 1 39.70 3.91 55.38
CA LEU A 1 39.43 2.90 54.33
C LEU A 1 38.30 3.50 53.44
N LEU A 2 38.69 4.21 52.35
CA LEU A 2 37.80 4.69 51.31
C LEU A 2 37.52 3.50 50.36
N ASN A 3 36.30 2.96 50.42
CA ASN A 3 35.83 1.98 49.43
C ASN A 3 35.73 2.69 48.09
N ALA A 4 36.67 2.43 47.19
CA ALA A 4 36.60 2.81 45.81
C ALA A 4 35.44 2.01 45.15
N TYR A 5 34.34 2.64 44.83
CA TYR A 5 33.30 2.06 43.96
C TYR A 5 33.96 1.76 42.60
N PRO A 6 33.84 0.52 42.09
CA PRO A 6 34.39 0.20 40.77
C PRO A 6 33.71 1.06 39.74
N PHE A 7 34.49 1.80 38.95
CA PHE A 7 34.03 2.55 37.79
C PHE A 7 33.45 1.57 36.79
N GLN A 8 32.12 1.45 36.74
CA GLN A 8 31.48 0.70 35.66
C GLN A 8 31.66 1.52 34.36
N PRO A 9 32.27 0.97 33.32
CA PRO A 9 32.37 1.69 32.06
C PRO A 9 30.92 1.97 31.57
N TYR A 10 30.62 3.24 31.31
CA TYR A 10 29.36 3.65 30.68
C TYR A 10 29.24 2.86 29.36
N SER A 11 28.34 1.89 29.34
CA SER A 11 27.91 1.30 28.05
C SER A 11 27.35 2.43 27.22
N VAL A 12 27.92 2.67 26.04
CA VAL A 12 27.37 3.63 25.09
C VAL A 12 25.91 3.21 24.87
N PRO A 13 24.92 4.04 25.21
CA PRO A 13 23.53 3.64 25.06
C PRO A 13 23.27 3.32 23.59
N VAL A 14 22.74 2.13 23.34
CA VAL A 14 22.32 1.72 22.01
C VAL A 14 21.26 2.72 21.55
N MET A 15 21.50 3.36 20.40
CA MET A 15 20.57 4.35 19.83
C MET A 15 19.27 3.66 19.44
N LEU A 16 18.17 4.03 20.09
CA LEU A 16 16.85 3.46 19.82
C LEU A 16 16.34 3.84 18.43
N LYS A 17 15.74 2.89 17.75
CA LYS A 17 14.97 3.09 16.52
C LYS A 17 13.59 3.63 16.90
N LEU A 18 13.35 4.90 16.56
CA LEU A 18 12.11 5.62 16.85
C LEU A 18 11.28 5.76 15.58
N LEU A 19 10.03 5.30 15.60
CA LEU A 19 9.07 5.55 14.54
C LEU A 19 8.05 6.59 15.03
N LEU A 20 7.95 7.72 14.34
CA LEU A 20 6.86 8.66 14.49
C LEU A 20 5.73 8.25 13.54
N GLN A 21 4.59 7.82 14.08
CA GLN A 21 3.37 7.57 13.32
C GLN A 21 2.54 8.84 13.27
N LEU A 22 2.35 9.37 12.07
CA LEU A 22 1.41 10.46 11.77
C LEU A 22 0.14 9.86 11.21
N ASP A 23 -0.94 9.91 11.97
CA ASP A 23 -2.23 9.34 11.57
C ASP A 23 -3.26 10.45 11.40
N SER A 24 -3.88 10.52 10.21
CA SER A 24 -4.95 11.49 9.96
C SER A 24 -6.26 11.16 10.69
N SER A 25 -6.43 9.95 11.18
CA SER A 25 -7.56 9.52 12.00
C SER A 25 -7.36 9.94 13.45
N ARG A 26 -8.44 10.28 14.13
CA ARG A 26 -8.40 10.69 15.56
C ARG A 26 -7.71 9.66 16.45
N LEU A 27 -7.91 8.39 16.20
CA LEU A 27 -7.24 7.28 16.88
C LEU A 27 -6.22 6.66 15.92
N PRO A 28 -4.92 6.76 16.24
CA PRO A 28 -3.89 6.11 15.45
C PRO A 28 -4.10 4.59 15.37
N SER A 29 -3.79 4.03 14.22
CA SER A 29 -3.92 2.60 13.96
C SER A 29 -3.05 1.76 14.89
N VAL A 30 -3.68 0.96 15.75
CA VAL A 30 -2.98 -0.02 16.61
C VAL A 30 -2.35 -1.12 15.76
N PHE A 31 -2.97 -1.49 14.64
CA PHE A 31 -2.43 -2.46 13.70
C PHE A 31 -1.04 -2.02 13.20
N ASP A 32 -0.90 -0.78 12.75
CA ASP A 32 0.38 -0.27 12.24
C ASP A 32 1.44 -0.18 13.33
N GLN A 33 1.04 0.13 14.57
CA GLN A 33 1.95 0.13 15.73
C GLN A 33 2.52 -1.26 16.01
N VAL A 34 1.66 -2.28 16.05
CA VAL A 34 2.07 -3.67 16.26
C VAL A 34 3.02 -4.11 15.15
N VAL A 35 2.68 -3.82 13.89
CA VAL A 35 3.54 -4.16 12.74
C VAL A 35 4.89 -3.45 12.82
N ALA A 36 4.92 -2.20 13.31
CA ALA A 36 6.17 -1.45 13.49
C ALA A 36 7.09 -2.09 14.54
N TYR A 37 6.55 -2.54 15.66
CA TYR A 37 7.31 -3.29 16.66
C TYR A 37 7.83 -4.62 16.09
N ASP A 38 6.99 -5.36 15.39
CA ASP A 38 7.38 -6.61 14.71
C ASP A 38 8.45 -6.40 13.63
N ALA A 39 8.52 -5.19 13.04
CA ALA A 39 9.53 -4.80 12.06
C ALA A 39 10.81 -4.23 12.69
N GLY A 40 10.92 -4.21 14.01
CA GLY A 40 12.11 -3.85 14.75
C GLY A 40 12.22 -2.38 15.16
N ALA A 41 11.11 -1.64 15.22
CA ALA A 41 11.08 -0.35 15.91
C ALA A 41 11.18 -0.56 17.42
N ASP A 42 12.07 0.16 18.11
CA ASP A 42 12.21 0.07 19.57
C ASP A 42 11.13 0.89 20.29
N ARG A 43 10.68 1.97 19.66
CA ARG A 43 9.60 2.85 20.15
C ARG A 43 8.77 3.39 19.00
N VAL A 44 7.45 3.43 19.20
CA VAL A 44 6.50 4.09 18.32
C VAL A 44 5.88 5.25 19.08
N ILE A 45 5.99 6.45 18.50
CA ILE A 45 5.31 7.66 18.97
C ILE A 45 4.16 7.89 18.00
N SER A 46 2.92 7.91 18.50
CA SER A 46 1.74 7.94 17.64
C SER A 46 0.94 9.22 17.88
N GLU A 47 0.81 10.02 16.82
CA GLU A 47 0.02 11.24 16.80
C GLU A 47 -1.23 11.03 15.93
N GLY A 48 -2.40 11.28 16.49
CA GLY A 48 -3.70 11.12 15.83
C GLY A 48 -4.35 12.46 15.49
N GLY A 49 -5.19 12.46 14.44
CA GLY A 49 -5.86 13.67 13.97
C GLY A 49 -4.90 14.68 13.34
N VAL A 50 -3.75 14.21 12.83
CA VAL A 50 -2.71 15.06 12.27
C VAL A 50 -3.20 15.73 10.99
N THR A 51 -2.99 17.05 10.91
CA THR A 51 -3.26 17.89 9.75
C THR A 51 -1.96 18.34 9.06
N GLU A 52 -2.06 18.87 7.84
CA GLU A 52 -0.90 19.44 7.13
C GLU A 52 -0.18 20.54 7.94
N GLY A 53 -0.93 21.30 8.76
CA GLY A 53 -0.37 22.37 9.60
C GLY A 53 0.54 21.87 10.72
N ASP A 54 0.30 20.66 11.23
CA ASP A 54 1.05 20.08 12.35
C ASP A 54 2.37 19.43 11.90
N VAL A 55 2.44 19.00 10.62
CA VAL A 55 3.52 18.16 10.11
C VAL A 55 4.90 18.79 10.27
N ARG A 56 5.03 20.09 10.00
CA ARG A 56 6.33 20.76 10.06
C ARG A 56 6.97 20.64 11.44
N ASP A 57 6.22 20.93 12.49
CA ASP A 57 6.74 20.95 13.86
C ASP A 57 7.05 19.53 14.36
N LEU A 58 6.23 18.55 13.97
CA LEU A 58 6.48 17.13 14.24
C LEU A 58 7.73 16.62 13.52
N VAL A 59 7.92 16.98 12.25
CA VAL A 59 9.14 16.66 11.48
C VAL A 59 10.38 17.31 12.09
N TYR A 60 10.30 18.57 12.54
CA TYR A 60 11.40 19.25 13.22
C TYR A 60 11.79 18.53 14.52
N GLY A 61 10.84 18.00 15.25
CA GLY A 61 11.11 17.11 16.39
C GLY A 61 11.94 15.88 16.00
N CYS A 62 11.76 15.34 14.80
CA CYS A 62 12.53 14.20 14.29
C CYS A 62 13.95 14.57 13.85
N ILE A 63 14.13 15.72 13.18
CA ILE A 63 15.39 16.03 12.50
C ILE A 63 16.37 16.87 13.32
N PHE A 64 15.90 17.54 14.40
CA PHE A 64 16.79 18.36 15.25
C PHE A 64 17.25 17.67 16.53
N THR A 65 16.79 16.46 16.81
CA THR A 65 17.12 15.74 18.05
C THR A 65 18.36 14.85 17.93
N ARG A 66 18.79 14.53 16.72
CA ARG A 66 19.90 13.60 16.45
C ARG A 66 20.89 14.19 15.43
N GLY A 67 22.16 13.85 15.60
CA GLY A 67 23.18 14.20 14.60
C GLY A 67 22.96 13.45 13.27
N PRO A 68 23.51 13.95 12.14
CA PRO A 68 23.26 13.39 10.81
C PRO A 68 23.53 11.88 10.69
N LYS A 69 24.53 11.36 11.39
CA LYS A 69 24.87 9.92 11.38
C LYS A 69 23.81 9.05 12.06
N ASP A 70 23.07 9.61 13.01
CA ASP A 70 22.10 8.92 13.86
C ASP A 70 20.65 9.14 13.40
N MET A 71 20.41 10.03 12.45
CA MET A 71 19.08 10.29 11.88
C MET A 71 18.42 9.07 11.30
N LYS A 72 19.17 8.10 10.78
CA LYS A 72 18.66 6.82 10.30
C LYS A 72 17.93 6.00 11.38
N ASN A 73 18.13 6.31 12.65
CA ASN A 73 17.43 5.66 13.75
C ASN A 73 16.10 6.37 14.12
N THR A 74 15.70 7.37 13.32
CA THR A 74 14.37 8.00 13.39
C THR A 74 13.70 7.88 12.03
N ALA A 75 12.43 7.50 12.00
CA ALA A 75 11.65 7.38 10.78
C ALA A 75 10.23 7.89 10.99
N ILE A 76 9.52 8.16 9.90
CA ILE A 76 8.12 8.61 9.90
C ILE A 76 7.28 7.58 9.14
N PHE A 77 6.16 7.16 9.74
CA PHE A 77 5.11 6.41 9.07
C PHE A 77 3.85 7.27 8.97
N ILE A 78 3.27 7.37 7.80
CA ILE A 78 2.06 8.13 7.54
C ILE A 78 0.91 7.15 7.30
N GLY A 79 -0.01 7.10 8.27
CA GLY A 79 -1.18 6.26 8.30
C GLY A 79 -2.49 7.05 8.11
N GLY A 80 -3.57 6.49 8.67
CA GLY A 80 -4.91 7.08 8.64
C GLY A 80 -5.83 6.47 7.59
N ALA A 81 -7.13 6.74 7.71
CA ALA A 81 -8.15 6.12 6.88
C ALA A 81 -8.22 6.71 5.45
N ASP A 82 -7.76 7.94 5.25
CA ASP A 82 -7.86 8.67 3.98
C ASP A 82 -6.48 8.82 3.32
N MET A 83 -6.32 8.16 2.17
CA MET A 83 -5.08 8.20 1.42
C MET A 83 -4.81 9.58 0.82
N SER A 84 -5.83 10.36 0.47
CA SER A 84 -5.63 11.71 -0.09
C SER A 84 -5.06 12.67 0.95
N ILE A 85 -5.48 12.51 2.21
CA ILE A 85 -4.90 13.24 3.34
C ILE A 85 -3.47 12.75 3.57
N GLY A 86 -3.24 11.43 3.58
CA GLY A 86 -1.89 10.86 3.71
C GLY A 86 -0.89 11.39 2.68
N GLU A 87 -1.30 11.55 1.42
CA GLU A 87 -0.46 12.15 0.36
C GLU A 87 -0.10 13.62 0.64
N LYS A 88 -1.03 14.37 1.22
CA LYS A 88 -0.77 15.76 1.64
C LYS A 88 0.21 15.80 2.81
N LEU A 89 0.03 14.90 3.81
CA LEU A 89 0.97 14.80 4.93
C LEU A 89 2.38 14.41 4.45
N LEU A 90 2.51 13.47 3.49
CA LEU A 90 3.80 13.11 2.89
C LEU A 90 4.43 14.32 2.18
N THR A 91 3.63 15.07 1.43
CA THR A 91 4.09 16.28 0.75
C THR A 91 4.57 17.34 1.75
N ALA A 92 3.83 17.55 2.84
CA ALA A 92 4.18 18.47 3.89
C ALA A 92 5.48 18.04 4.61
N ALA A 93 5.62 16.75 4.94
CA ALA A 93 6.82 16.20 5.54
C ALA A 93 8.06 16.39 4.63
N SER A 94 7.90 16.09 3.34
CA SER A 94 8.97 16.26 2.35
C SER A 94 9.43 17.71 2.22
N LYS A 95 8.52 18.69 2.33
CA LYS A 95 8.82 20.12 2.30
C LYS A 95 9.50 20.61 3.57
N ALA A 96 9.30 19.94 4.70
CA ALA A 96 9.93 20.29 5.97
C ALA A 96 11.40 19.81 6.07
N PHE A 97 11.82 18.88 5.23
CA PHE A 97 13.21 18.45 5.14
C PHE A 97 14.07 19.46 4.41
N PHE A 98 15.34 19.59 4.84
CA PHE A 98 16.31 20.43 4.16
C PHE A 98 17.72 19.84 4.24
N ALA A 99 18.45 19.91 3.15
CA ALA A 99 19.80 19.35 3.01
C ALA A 99 19.84 17.88 3.53
N ASN A 100 20.74 17.56 4.45
CA ASN A 100 20.88 16.25 5.07
C ASN A 100 20.00 16.07 6.33
N PHE A 101 19.23 17.10 6.73
CA PHE A 101 18.30 17.03 7.84
C PHE A 101 16.98 16.45 7.35
N ARG A 102 16.92 15.13 7.30
CA ARG A 102 15.76 14.34 6.86
C ARG A 102 15.76 12.97 7.50
N VAL A 103 14.61 12.35 7.58
CA VAL A 103 14.43 10.97 8.01
C VAL A 103 13.65 10.20 6.97
N SER A 104 13.83 8.89 6.94
CA SER A 104 13.06 8.03 6.05
C SER A 104 11.59 8.09 6.38
N THR A 105 10.75 8.07 5.34
CA THR A 105 9.29 8.21 5.46
C THR A 105 8.59 7.14 4.64
N MET A 106 7.51 6.55 5.18
CA MET A 106 6.64 5.61 4.48
C MET A 106 5.21 6.12 4.50
N LEU A 107 4.52 6.04 3.36
CA LEU A 107 3.09 6.31 3.24
C LEU A 107 2.33 5.02 2.97
N ASP A 108 1.43 4.65 3.88
CA ASP A 108 0.53 3.51 3.67
C ASP A 108 -0.84 3.71 4.34
N SER A 109 -1.43 4.89 4.14
CA SER A 109 -2.77 5.19 4.69
C SER A 109 -3.78 4.13 4.27
N ASN A 110 -4.54 3.62 5.23
CA ASN A 110 -5.49 2.52 5.07
C ASN A 110 -4.87 1.23 4.47
N GLY A 111 -3.55 1.04 4.61
CA GLY A 111 -2.84 -0.09 4.02
C GLY A 111 -2.93 -0.15 2.49
N SER A 112 -3.21 0.98 1.83
CA SER A 112 -3.58 1.00 0.42
C SER A 112 -2.42 0.73 -0.53
N ASN A 113 -1.23 1.26 -0.22
CA ASN A 113 -0.04 1.05 -1.05
C ASN A 113 0.44 -0.40 -0.96
N THR A 114 0.62 -0.91 0.25
CA THR A 114 1.11 -2.28 0.46
C THR A 114 0.14 -3.34 -0.07
N THR A 115 -1.19 -3.12 0.04
CA THR A 115 -2.21 -4.03 -0.50
C THR A 115 -2.20 -4.02 -2.04
N ALA A 116 -2.19 -2.84 -2.65
CA ALA A 116 -2.13 -2.72 -4.10
C ALA A 116 -0.86 -3.36 -4.68
N VAL A 117 0.29 -3.07 -4.06
CA VAL A 117 1.58 -3.65 -4.44
C VAL A 117 1.57 -5.18 -4.34
N ALA A 118 1.06 -5.73 -3.22
CA ALA A 118 0.99 -7.18 -3.05
C ALA A 118 0.14 -7.85 -4.15
N ALA A 119 -1.00 -7.27 -4.49
CA ALA A 119 -1.86 -7.76 -5.56
C ALA A 119 -1.14 -7.69 -6.92
N VAL A 120 -0.54 -6.54 -7.27
CA VAL A 120 0.16 -6.33 -8.53
C VAL A 120 1.33 -7.29 -8.72
N VAL A 121 2.14 -7.50 -7.67
CA VAL A 121 3.31 -8.40 -7.74
C VAL A 121 2.86 -9.86 -7.89
N LYS A 122 1.80 -10.31 -7.18
CA LYS A 122 1.25 -11.65 -7.35
C LYS A 122 0.61 -11.86 -8.72
N ILE A 123 -0.14 -10.89 -9.25
CA ILE A 123 -0.66 -10.92 -10.62
C ILE A 123 0.49 -11.06 -11.63
N THR A 124 1.50 -10.22 -11.49
CA THR A 124 2.65 -10.22 -12.40
C THR A 124 3.37 -11.57 -12.37
N LYS A 125 3.59 -12.15 -11.19
CA LYS A 125 4.19 -13.48 -11.04
C LYS A 125 3.34 -14.57 -11.67
N ALA A 126 2.03 -14.55 -11.44
CA ALA A 126 1.08 -15.53 -12.02
C ALA A 126 1.04 -15.49 -13.55
N LEU A 127 1.36 -14.32 -14.14
CA LEU A 127 1.47 -14.14 -15.60
C LEU A 127 2.88 -14.40 -16.17
N GLY A 128 3.78 -15.00 -15.39
CA GLY A 128 5.15 -15.31 -15.84
C GLY A 128 6.10 -14.11 -15.78
N GLY A 129 5.84 -13.12 -14.94
CA GLY A 129 6.72 -11.99 -14.66
C GLY A 129 6.51 -10.75 -15.56
N ASN A 130 5.50 -10.75 -16.43
CA ASN A 130 5.25 -9.62 -17.35
C ASN A 130 3.76 -9.37 -17.56
N VAL A 131 3.36 -8.11 -17.41
CA VAL A 131 1.98 -7.64 -17.66
C VAL A 131 1.86 -6.74 -18.90
N LYS A 132 2.95 -6.46 -19.61
CA LYS A 132 2.96 -5.56 -20.77
C LYS A 132 1.98 -6.04 -21.86
N GLY A 133 1.09 -5.13 -22.28
CA GLY A 133 0.06 -5.40 -23.29
C GLY A 133 -1.09 -6.29 -22.80
N ARG A 134 -1.09 -6.71 -21.53
CA ARG A 134 -2.21 -7.47 -20.96
C ARG A 134 -3.38 -6.56 -20.66
N LYS A 135 -4.58 -7.04 -20.94
CA LYS A 135 -5.83 -6.34 -20.60
C LYS A 135 -6.24 -6.68 -19.17
N ILE A 136 -6.20 -5.70 -18.30
CA ILE A 136 -6.46 -5.87 -16.85
C ILE A 136 -7.64 -5.00 -16.43
N VAL A 137 -8.63 -5.62 -15.81
CA VAL A 137 -9.79 -4.90 -15.28
C VAL A 137 -9.67 -4.79 -13.76
N VAL A 138 -9.79 -3.57 -13.24
CA VAL A 138 -9.81 -3.28 -11.81
C VAL A 138 -11.20 -2.77 -11.43
N THR A 139 -12.01 -3.63 -10.80
CA THR A 139 -13.34 -3.20 -10.34
C THR A 139 -13.24 -2.33 -9.10
N ALA A 140 -14.14 -1.34 -8.99
CA ALA A 140 -14.08 -0.27 -8.00
C ALA A 140 -12.71 0.47 -8.00
N GLY A 141 -12.14 0.65 -9.19
CA GLY A 141 -10.79 1.21 -9.39
C GLY A 141 -10.61 2.67 -8.98
N THR A 142 -11.69 3.36 -8.60
CA THR A 142 -11.63 4.74 -8.07
C THR A 142 -11.32 4.80 -6.57
N GLY A 143 -11.33 3.66 -5.87
CA GLY A 143 -10.94 3.58 -4.47
C GLY A 143 -9.41 3.64 -4.28
N PRO A 144 -8.93 3.81 -3.03
CA PRO A 144 -7.50 4.02 -2.77
C PRO A 144 -6.61 2.83 -3.22
N VAL A 145 -7.00 1.60 -2.96
CA VAL A 145 -6.27 0.40 -3.41
C VAL A 145 -6.36 0.24 -4.92
N GLY A 146 -7.58 0.37 -5.49
CA GLY A 146 -7.82 0.22 -6.92
C GLY A 146 -7.03 1.22 -7.76
N THR A 147 -6.98 2.48 -7.34
CA THR A 147 -6.22 3.55 -8.00
C THR A 147 -4.72 3.24 -8.06
N ARG A 148 -4.14 2.73 -6.95
CA ARG A 148 -2.72 2.36 -6.89
C ARG A 148 -2.41 1.14 -7.73
N ALA A 149 -3.24 0.10 -7.61
CA ALA A 149 -3.07 -1.11 -8.40
C ALA A 149 -3.17 -0.83 -9.90
N ALA A 150 -4.18 -0.06 -10.32
CA ALA A 150 -4.33 0.36 -11.71
C ALA A 150 -3.13 1.16 -12.21
N GLY A 151 -2.60 2.09 -11.38
CA GLY A 151 -1.44 2.90 -11.71
C GLY A 151 -0.16 2.08 -11.87
N LEU A 152 0.12 1.18 -10.94
CA LEU A 152 1.31 0.31 -11.00
C LEU A 152 1.25 -0.63 -12.21
N LEU A 153 0.08 -1.21 -12.51
CA LEU A 153 -0.13 -2.06 -13.68
C LEU A 153 0.04 -1.28 -14.99
N ALA A 154 -0.54 -0.07 -15.08
CA ALA A 154 -0.39 0.80 -16.25
C ALA A 154 1.08 1.23 -16.46
N ARG A 155 1.79 1.60 -15.38
CA ARG A 155 3.24 1.88 -15.39
C ARG A 155 4.06 0.69 -15.90
N ALA A 156 3.64 -0.54 -15.57
CA ALA A 156 4.26 -1.77 -16.07
C ALA A 156 3.87 -2.11 -17.53
N GLY A 157 3.07 -1.27 -18.19
CA GLY A 157 2.70 -1.38 -19.59
C GLY A 157 1.45 -2.22 -19.87
N ALA A 158 0.63 -2.53 -18.87
CA ALA A 158 -0.68 -3.13 -19.07
C ALA A 158 -1.68 -2.11 -19.65
N ASP A 159 -2.65 -2.63 -20.40
CA ASP A 159 -3.86 -1.91 -20.82
C ASP A 159 -4.91 -2.08 -19.71
N VAL A 160 -5.11 -1.03 -18.91
CA VAL A 160 -5.90 -1.10 -17.70
C VAL A 160 -7.27 -0.46 -17.88
N THR A 161 -8.32 -1.16 -17.48
CA THR A 161 -9.67 -0.62 -17.36
C THR A 161 -10.06 -0.58 -15.90
N ILE A 162 -10.41 0.60 -15.39
CA ILE A 162 -11.02 0.74 -14.05
C ILE A 162 -12.53 0.82 -14.15
N THR A 163 -13.25 0.30 -13.14
CA THR A 163 -14.69 0.53 -13.07
C THR A 163 -15.05 1.55 -12.01
N SER A 164 -16.12 2.31 -12.27
CA SER A 164 -16.66 3.32 -11.36
C SER A 164 -18.19 3.30 -11.37
N ARG A 165 -18.80 3.60 -10.22
CA ARG A 165 -20.25 3.78 -10.15
C ARG A 165 -20.71 5.06 -10.86
N LYS A 166 -19.87 6.09 -10.87
CA LYS A 166 -20.10 7.38 -11.51
C LYS A 166 -19.11 7.56 -12.66
N PRO A 167 -19.60 7.69 -13.91
CA PRO A 167 -18.71 7.83 -15.07
C PRO A 167 -17.73 9.01 -14.95
N GLU A 168 -18.21 10.15 -14.44
CA GLU A 168 -17.41 11.36 -14.24
C GLU A 168 -16.24 11.15 -13.27
N ASP A 169 -16.46 10.39 -12.17
CA ASP A 169 -15.40 10.03 -11.25
C ASP A 169 -14.41 9.04 -11.89
N GLY A 170 -14.92 8.11 -12.70
CA GLY A 170 -14.09 7.17 -13.47
C GLY A 170 -13.13 7.90 -14.39
N THR A 171 -13.63 8.83 -15.21
CA THR A 171 -12.83 9.64 -16.13
C THR A 171 -11.79 10.47 -15.37
N ARG A 172 -12.21 11.22 -14.37
CA ARG A 172 -11.31 12.05 -13.55
C ARG A 172 -10.18 11.23 -12.90
N VAL A 173 -10.52 10.04 -12.37
CA VAL A 173 -9.52 9.18 -11.69
C VAL A 173 -8.60 8.53 -12.71
N SER A 174 -9.08 8.06 -13.86
CA SER A 174 -8.23 7.47 -14.90
C SER A 174 -7.20 8.48 -15.44
N GLU A 175 -7.61 9.74 -15.66
CA GLU A 175 -6.71 10.82 -16.05
C GLU A 175 -5.65 11.12 -14.97
N ALA A 176 -6.06 11.15 -13.69
CA ALA A 176 -5.13 11.34 -12.58
C ALA A 176 -4.11 10.19 -12.46
N ILE A 177 -4.54 8.94 -12.68
CA ILE A 177 -3.65 7.78 -12.70
C ILE A 177 -2.64 7.93 -13.85
N CYS A 178 -3.09 8.21 -15.08
CA CYS A 178 -2.20 8.38 -16.23
C CYS A 178 -1.18 9.52 -15.99
N LYS A 179 -1.62 10.62 -15.38
CA LYS A 179 -0.73 11.75 -15.06
C LYS A 179 0.36 11.38 -14.06
N ARG A 180 0.03 10.58 -13.02
CA ARG A 180 0.97 10.21 -11.96
C ARG A 180 1.89 9.06 -12.37
N PHE A 181 1.30 7.96 -12.86
CA PHE A 181 2.00 6.69 -13.09
C PHE A 181 2.45 6.50 -14.54
N GLY A 182 1.88 7.26 -15.48
CA GLY A 182 2.03 7.01 -16.91
C GLY A 182 1.13 5.86 -17.39
N GLY A 183 1.32 5.45 -18.65
CA GLY A 183 0.59 4.33 -19.25
C GLY A 183 -0.83 4.69 -19.69
N THR A 184 -1.66 3.66 -19.90
CA THR A 184 -3.03 3.79 -20.41
C THR A 184 -4.02 3.22 -19.41
N VAL A 185 -4.99 4.04 -19.00
CA VAL A 185 -6.08 3.64 -18.11
C VAL A 185 -7.41 4.15 -18.68
N HIS A 186 -8.32 3.23 -18.91
CA HIS A 186 -9.69 3.51 -19.35
C HIS A 186 -10.65 3.42 -18.16
N ALA A 187 -11.80 4.07 -18.28
CA ALA A 187 -12.84 3.99 -17.26
C ALA A 187 -14.17 3.52 -17.88
N VAL A 188 -14.82 2.58 -17.22
CA VAL A 188 -16.15 2.09 -17.60
C VAL A 188 -17.10 2.11 -16.40
N PRO A 189 -18.41 2.33 -16.62
CA PRO A 189 -19.37 2.31 -15.53
C PRO A 189 -19.62 0.87 -15.04
N LEU A 190 -19.73 0.72 -13.71
CA LEU A 190 -20.22 -0.50 -13.05
C LEU A 190 -20.99 -0.06 -11.79
N ARG A 191 -22.30 0.04 -11.88
CA ARG A 191 -23.18 0.44 -10.78
C ARG A 191 -23.75 -0.77 -10.04
N GLU A 192 -24.08 -1.82 -10.80
CA GLU A 192 -24.74 -3.02 -10.34
C GLU A 192 -24.06 -4.27 -10.89
N SER A 193 -24.09 -5.36 -10.13
CA SER A 193 -23.50 -6.64 -10.53
C SER A 193 -24.06 -7.21 -11.85
N SER A 194 -25.28 -6.85 -12.21
CA SER A 194 -25.89 -7.18 -13.52
C SER A 194 -25.11 -6.65 -14.72
N GLN A 195 -24.36 -5.56 -14.54
CA GLN A 195 -23.53 -4.92 -15.57
C GLN A 195 -22.12 -5.53 -15.65
N ALA A 196 -21.76 -6.40 -14.71
CA ALA A 196 -20.40 -6.90 -14.57
C ALA A 196 -19.86 -7.54 -15.84
N ALA A 197 -20.65 -8.39 -16.51
CA ALA A 197 -20.22 -9.10 -17.71
C ALA A 197 -19.76 -8.15 -18.83
N ALA A 198 -20.48 -7.06 -19.05
CA ALA A 198 -20.10 -6.04 -20.04
C ALA A 198 -18.90 -5.19 -19.58
N ALA A 199 -18.85 -4.84 -18.28
CA ALA A 199 -17.79 -3.98 -17.74
C ALA A 199 -16.41 -4.67 -17.71
N ILE A 200 -16.37 -6.02 -17.65
CA ILE A 200 -15.13 -6.80 -17.60
C ILE A 200 -14.80 -7.51 -18.92
N GLU A 201 -15.57 -7.24 -19.97
CA GLU A 201 -15.41 -7.90 -21.27
C GLU A 201 -14.01 -7.69 -21.87
N GLY A 202 -13.45 -8.77 -22.41
CA GLY A 202 -12.13 -8.77 -23.04
C GLY A 202 -10.94 -8.68 -22.09
N GLY A 203 -11.18 -8.65 -20.78
CA GLY A 203 -10.11 -8.70 -19.76
C GLY A 203 -9.43 -10.07 -19.71
N GLU A 204 -8.11 -10.09 -19.45
CA GLU A 204 -7.34 -11.30 -19.15
C GLU A 204 -7.13 -11.48 -17.64
N VAL A 205 -7.13 -10.38 -16.90
CA VAL A 205 -6.99 -10.33 -15.45
C VAL A 205 -8.11 -9.50 -14.85
N LEU A 206 -8.66 -10.00 -13.75
CA LEU A 206 -9.68 -9.31 -12.97
C LEU A 206 -9.18 -9.07 -11.55
N LEU A 207 -9.11 -7.81 -11.13
CA LEU A 207 -8.79 -7.41 -9.77
C LEU A 207 -10.00 -6.68 -9.17
N ASN A 208 -10.57 -7.21 -8.11
CA ASN A 208 -11.59 -6.52 -7.34
C ASN A 208 -10.99 -5.78 -6.14
N ALA A 209 -11.15 -4.46 -6.13
CA ALA A 209 -10.83 -3.58 -5.02
C ALA A 209 -12.10 -2.90 -4.43
N GLY A 210 -13.23 -3.60 -4.51
CA GLY A 210 -14.54 -3.14 -4.08
C GLY A 210 -14.69 -3.06 -2.55
N PRO A 211 -15.78 -2.42 -2.09
CA PRO A 211 -16.04 -2.29 -0.67
C PRO A 211 -16.38 -3.64 -0.03
N ALA A 212 -16.10 -3.76 1.26
CA ALA A 212 -16.38 -4.95 2.05
C ALA A 212 -17.87 -5.32 2.03
N GLY A 213 -18.16 -6.62 1.87
CA GLY A 213 -19.53 -7.12 1.88
C GLY A 213 -20.37 -6.78 0.64
N VAL A 214 -19.74 -6.41 -0.47
CA VAL A 214 -20.43 -6.09 -1.73
C VAL A 214 -19.91 -6.96 -2.85
N MET A 215 -20.75 -7.87 -3.37
CA MET A 215 -20.44 -8.65 -4.56
C MET A 215 -20.64 -7.81 -5.82
N LEU A 216 -19.55 -7.54 -6.53
CA LEU A 216 -19.54 -6.79 -7.78
C LEU A 216 -19.57 -7.69 -9.01
N VAL A 217 -18.96 -8.89 -8.94
CA VAL A 217 -18.79 -9.77 -10.09
C VAL A 217 -19.36 -11.15 -9.80
N PRO A 218 -20.57 -11.45 -10.34
CA PRO A 218 -21.16 -12.78 -10.27
C PRO A 218 -20.31 -13.81 -11.02
N ARG A 219 -20.31 -15.05 -10.57
CA ARG A 219 -19.55 -16.16 -11.18
C ARG A 219 -19.81 -16.31 -12.68
N ALA A 220 -21.06 -16.21 -13.12
CA ALA A 220 -21.44 -16.30 -14.53
C ALA A 220 -20.79 -15.22 -15.42
N ALA A 221 -20.39 -14.09 -14.85
CA ALA A 221 -19.76 -13.01 -15.61
C ALA A 221 -18.29 -13.32 -15.99
N TRP A 222 -17.55 -14.05 -15.13
CA TRP A 222 -16.11 -14.21 -15.26
C TRP A 222 -15.63 -15.67 -15.51
N ALA A 223 -16.39 -16.69 -15.12
CA ALA A 223 -15.99 -18.09 -15.20
C ALA A 223 -15.49 -18.47 -16.61
N GLY A 224 -14.30 -19.08 -16.69
CA GLY A 224 -13.68 -19.53 -17.93
C GLY A 224 -13.12 -18.44 -18.86
N LYS A 225 -13.15 -17.16 -18.43
CA LYS A 225 -12.75 -16.03 -19.30
C LYS A 225 -11.40 -15.39 -18.89
N PHE A 226 -10.96 -15.55 -17.66
CA PHE A 226 -9.79 -14.88 -17.10
C PHE A 226 -8.66 -15.86 -16.86
N LYS A 227 -7.42 -15.37 -16.92
CA LYS A 227 -6.20 -16.11 -16.55
C LYS A 227 -5.89 -15.97 -15.05
N VAL A 228 -6.14 -14.79 -14.51
CA VAL A 228 -5.91 -14.47 -13.10
C VAL A 228 -7.09 -13.69 -12.56
N VAL A 229 -7.56 -14.05 -11.38
CA VAL A 229 -8.59 -13.32 -10.64
C VAL A 229 -8.13 -13.04 -9.21
N VAL A 230 -8.34 -11.82 -8.74
CA VAL A 230 -7.94 -11.37 -7.41
C VAL A 230 -9.11 -10.68 -6.74
N ASP A 231 -9.49 -11.15 -5.56
CA ASP A 231 -10.49 -10.47 -4.74
C ASP A 231 -9.87 -9.97 -3.43
N LEU A 232 -9.88 -8.66 -3.22
CA LEU A 232 -9.35 -8.03 -2.01
C LEU A 232 -10.39 -7.90 -0.89
N ASN A 233 -11.62 -8.34 -1.13
CA ASN A 233 -12.68 -8.31 -0.13
C ASN A 233 -12.64 -9.55 0.76
N ALA A 234 -12.46 -9.33 2.07
CA ALA A 234 -12.45 -10.41 3.07
C ALA A 234 -13.82 -10.64 3.76
N VAL A 235 -14.81 -9.78 3.50
CA VAL A 235 -16.10 -9.78 4.20
C VAL A 235 -17.20 -10.32 3.27
N PRO A 236 -17.89 -11.40 3.62
CA PRO A 236 -18.99 -11.91 2.81
C PRO A 236 -20.18 -10.93 2.69
N PRO A 237 -20.87 -10.90 1.54
CA PRO A 237 -20.51 -11.58 0.31
C PRO A 237 -19.20 -11.04 -0.28
N LEU A 238 -18.35 -11.94 -0.81
CA LEU A 238 -17.08 -11.56 -1.43
C LEU A 238 -17.34 -10.79 -2.72
N GLY A 239 -16.33 -10.03 -3.15
CA GLY A 239 -16.47 -9.13 -4.31
C GLY A 239 -16.55 -9.86 -5.65
N ILE A 240 -15.87 -11.01 -5.78
CA ILE A 240 -15.94 -11.92 -6.92
C ILE A 240 -16.52 -13.27 -6.42
N GLU A 241 -17.72 -13.60 -6.88
CA GLU A 241 -18.35 -14.87 -6.53
C GLU A 241 -17.52 -16.06 -7.06
N GLY A 242 -17.20 -17.02 -6.17
CA GLY A 242 -16.42 -18.21 -6.51
C GLY A 242 -14.91 -18.09 -6.25
N VAL A 243 -14.42 -16.94 -5.84
CA VAL A 243 -13.08 -16.77 -5.25
C VAL A 243 -13.22 -16.93 -3.73
N GLU A 244 -12.30 -17.67 -3.12
CA GLU A 244 -12.29 -17.90 -1.67
C GLU A 244 -11.27 -16.97 -0.98
N VAL A 245 -11.58 -16.55 0.25
CA VAL A 245 -10.73 -15.62 1.03
C VAL A 245 -9.29 -16.11 1.16
N ASN A 246 -9.10 -17.44 1.30
CA ASN A 246 -7.80 -18.08 1.49
C ASN A 246 -7.10 -18.48 0.18
N ASP A 247 -7.68 -18.21 -0.99
CA ASP A 247 -7.04 -18.55 -2.26
C ASP A 247 -5.67 -17.85 -2.37
N ASP A 248 -4.64 -18.63 -2.68
CA ASP A 248 -3.28 -18.14 -2.90
C ASP A 248 -2.63 -18.90 -4.06
N GLY A 249 -3.06 -18.60 -5.28
CA GLY A 249 -2.69 -19.31 -6.50
C GLY A 249 -3.57 -20.53 -6.76
N ALA A 250 -4.76 -20.60 -6.17
CA ALA A 250 -5.70 -21.69 -6.37
C ALA A 250 -6.30 -21.68 -7.79
N GLN A 251 -6.68 -22.86 -8.30
CA GLN A 251 -7.41 -22.97 -9.57
C GLN A 251 -8.90 -22.79 -9.34
N ARG A 252 -9.49 -21.74 -9.94
CA ARG A 252 -10.92 -21.45 -9.89
C ARG A 252 -11.43 -21.16 -11.30
N GLU A 253 -12.41 -21.92 -11.78
CA GLU A 253 -13.03 -21.70 -13.10
C GLU A 253 -12.01 -21.50 -14.26
N GLY A 254 -10.87 -22.21 -14.22
CA GLY A 254 -9.81 -22.11 -15.22
C GLY A 254 -8.86 -20.94 -15.01
N ALA A 255 -9.04 -20.12 -13.97
CA ALA A 255 -8.14 -19.03 -13.61
C ALA A 255 -7.30 -19.33 -12.37
N ILE A 256 -6.13 -18.68 -12.26
CA ILE A 256 -5.35 -18.61 -11.01
C ILE A 256 -6.02 -17.58 -10.11
N ALA A 257 -6.48 -18.00 -8.93
CA ALA A 257 -7.24 -17.17 -8.00
C ALA A 257 -6.41 -16.76 -6.77
N PHE A 258 -6.58 -15.53 -6.35
CA PHE A 258 -6.06 -14.98 -5.09
C PHE A 258 -7.19 -14.30 -4.33
N GLY A 259 -7.38 -14.69 -3.08
CA GLY A 259 -8.31 -14.07 -2.16
C GLY A 259 -7.62 -13.09 -1.21
N ALA A 260 -8.41 -12.41 -0.41
CA ALA A 260 -7.95 -11.32 0.45
C ALA A 260 -6.86 -11.76 1.45
N LEU A 261 -6.95 -12.95 2.04
CA LEU A 261 -5.93 -13.46 2.96
C LEU A 261 -4.69 -13.96 2.22
N GLY A 262 -4.84 -14.56 1.03
CA GLY A 262 -3.71 -14.92 0.17
C GLY A 262 -2.86 -13.70 -0.22
N ILE A 263 -3.51 -12.59 -0.57
CA ILE A 263 -2.84 -11.31 -0.80
C ILE A 263 -2.31 -10.72 0.52
N GLY A 264 -3.11 -10.77 1.59
CA GLY A 264 -2.80 -10.21 2.89
C GLY A 264 -1.53 -10.77 3.53
N ASN A 265 -1.28 -12.07 3.38
CA ASN A 265 -0.06 -12.72 3.87
C ASN A 265 1.21 -12.10 3.25
N PHE A 266 1.21 -11.88 1.95
CA PHE A 266 2.34 -11.23 1.27
C PHE A 266 2.39 -9.73 1.56
N LYS A 267 1.24 -9.06 1.63
CA LYS A 267 1.14 -7.64 2.06
C LYS A 267 1.84 -7.43 3.41
N MET A 268 1.64 -8.33 4.38
CA MET A 268 2.26 -8.22 5.70
C MET A 268 3.79 -8.35 5.65
N GLN A 269 4.32 -9.22 4.80
CA GLN A 269 5.76 -9.34 4.58
C GLN A 269 6.33 -8.04 3.99
N VAL A 270 5.67 -7.49 2.96
CA VAL A 270 6.05 -6.21 2.34
C VAL A 270 6.01 -5.07 3.34
N HIS A 271 4.95 -4.97 4.15
CA HIS A 271 4.79 -3.92 5.14
C HIS A 271 5.91 -3.95 6.19
N LYS A 272 6.19 -5.13 6.78
CA LYS A 272 7.28 -5.30 7.76
C LYS A 272 8.63 -4.98 7.16
N GLU A 273 8.92 -5.45 5.96
CA GLU A 273 10.18 -5.15 5.27
C GLU A 273 10.35 -3.66 5.01
N CYS A 274 9.31 -2.99 4.52
CA CYS A 274 9.34 -1.55 4.31
C CYS A 274 9.64 -0.78 5.60
N LEU A 275 8.95 -1.10 6.70
CA LEU A 275 9.20 -0.48 8.00
C LEU A 275 10.62 -0.73 8.50
N SER A 276 11.15 -1.96 8.35
CA SER A 276 12.52 -2.30 8.72
C SER A 276 13.54 -1.48 7.93
N ARG A 277 13.32 -1.30 6.62
CA ARG A 277 14.20 -0.53 5.72
C ARG A 277 14.28 0.95 6.09
N LEU A 278 13.25 1.54 6.70
CA LEU A 278 13.28 2.94 7.13
C LEU A 278 14.46 3.27 8.04
N PHE A 279 14.99 2.27 8.77
CA PHE A 279 16.11 2.43 9.70
C PHE A 279 17.48 2.09 9.09
N THR A 280 17.55 1.78 7.80
CA THR A 280 18.82 1.49 7.14
C THR A 280 19.56 2.74 6.68
N ARG A 281 18.80 3.78 6.34
CA ARG A 281 19.27 5.10 5.91
C ARG A 281 18.23 6.15 6.31
N ASN A 282 18.49 7.44 6.05
CA ASN A 282 17.61 8.53 6.50
C ASN A 282 16.90 9.29 5.36
N ASP A 283 16.93 8.79 4.14
CA ASP A 283 16.45 9.51 2.95
C ASP A 283 15.48 8.67 2.08
N LEU A 284 14.99 7.53 2.59
CA LEU A 284 13.97 6.75 1.88
C LEU A 284 12.63 7.49 1.90
N VAL A 285 11.95 7.47 0.77
CA VAL A 285 10.53 7.80 0.67
C VAL A 285 9.84 6.59 0.06
N LEU A 286 9.10 5.86 0.90
CA LEU A 286 8.39 4.65 0.51
C LEU A 286 6.93 5.00 0.24
N ASP A 287 6.60 5.12 -1.03
CA ASP A 287 5.25 5.24 -1.58
C ASP A 287 4.90 4.01 -2.45
N ALA A 288 3.81 4.02 -3.19
CA ALA A 288 3.36 2.86 -3.95
C ALA A 288 4.45 2.32 -4.89
N GLU A 289 5.17 3.21 -5.57
CA GLU A 289 6.18 2.87 -6.59
C GLU A 289 7.43 2.25 -5.96
N THR A 290 7.90 2.82 -4.88
CA THR A 290 9.10 2.34 -4.17
C THR A 290 8.81 1.10 -3.31
N ILE A 291 7.60 1.00 -2.76
CA ILE A 291 7.13 -0.23 -2.07
C ILE A 291 7.04 -1.40 -3.07
N GLU A 292 6.66 -1.14 -4.34
CA GLU A 292 6.64 -2.18 -5.38
C GLU A 292 8.03 -2.76 -5.62
N ASP A 293 9.07 -1.93 -5.60
CA ASP A 293 10.45 -2.40 -5.77
C ASP A 293 10.87 -3.30 -4.61
N VAL A 294 10.53 -2.93 -3.37
CA VAL A 294 10.75 -3.79 -2.18
C VAL A 294 10.01 -5.12 -2.32
N ALA A 295 8.75 -5.10 -2.74
CA ALA A 295 7.95 -6.31 -2.89
C ALA A 295 8.48 -7.25 -3.99
N LYS A 296 8.99 -6.69 -5.09
CA LYS A 296 9.64 -7.47 -6.15
C LYS A 296 10.92 -8.17 -5.66
N GLU A 297 11.68 -7.54 -4.78
CA GLU A 297 12.86 -8.16 -4.16
C GLU A 297 12.47 -9.34 -3.26
N LEU A 298 11.40 -9.21 -2.47
CA LEU A 298 10.90 -10.28 -1.61
C LEU A 298 10.29 -11.46 -2.38
N MET A 299 9.89 -11.26 -3.64
CA MET A 299 9.24 -12.27 -4.46
C MET A 299 10.22 -13.10 -5.32
N LYS A 300 11.50 -12.70 -5.35
CA LYS A 300 12.58 -13.44 -6.04
C LYS A 300 12.90 -14.72 -5.30
#